data_776c1b070ba4279eab4037e9f9dbd6b2
#
_entry.id   776c1b070ba4279eab4037e9f9dbd6b2
#
_cell.length_a   1.000
_cell.length_b   1.000
_cell.length_c   1.000
_cell.angle_alpha   90.00
_cell.angle_beta   90.00
_cell.angle_gamma   90.00
#
_symmetry.space_group_name_H-M   'P 1'
#
loop_
_entity.id
_entity.type
_entity.pdbx_description
1 polymer ?
#
loop_
_entity_poly.entity_id
_entity_poly.type
_entity_poly.pdbx_seq_one_letter_code
_entity_poly.pdbx_strand_id
1 'polypeptide(L)'
;ALKIYPGRALINSISLETEKMEKLLPLAAKYGAMFILLPLSDAGLPKDVEEKKQIINTIYDKALSLGMAHEDIVVDGLVATIGANPKAAIECYETIAYCKDEKKLPTICGLSNISFGLPERMYVNTAFLTMAICKGLTMAIANPSQELLMNAAFASDMLLDRPDSDIAYIERMSRLAEEKAQYETVVVKKSDNDASASNGTCAAGSKDAVFQAVLKGNKGSIIDEVKKMLSDGAKPDEIINN
;
A
#
# COMPACT_ATOMS: atom_id res chain seq x y z
N ALA A 1 23.94 9.57 4.28
CA ALA A 1 22.95 9.59 3.19
C ALA A 1 22.55 11.04 2.85
N LEU A 2 21.99 11.84 3.75
CA LEU A 2 21.48 13.20 3.48
C LEU A 2 22.50 14.13 2.79
N LYS A 3 23.79 14.04 3.16
CA LYS A 3 24.85 14.88 2.57
C LYS A 3 25.05 14.68 1.06
N ILE A 4 24.73 13.50 0.55
CA ILE A 4 24.99 13.11 -0.85
C ILE A 4 23.70 12.87 -1.64
N TYR A 5 22.55 13.00 -1.00
CA TYR A 5 21.25 12.84 -1.66
C TYR A 5 20.95 14.06 -2.54
N PRO A 6 20.65 13.89 -3.83
CA PRO A 6 20.60 15.01 -4.78
C PRO A 6 19.28 15.79 -4.76
N GLY A 7 18.37 15.51 -3.82
CA GLY A 7 17.07 16.14 -3.73
C GLY A 7 16.64 16.39 -2.29
N ARG A 8 15.39 16.79 -2.09
CA ARG A 8 14.78 16.97 -0.77
C ARG A 8 14.36 15.61 -0.24
N ALA A 9 15.03 15.11 0.79
CA ALA A 9 14.72 13.81 1.39
C ALA A 9 13.46 13.87 2.26
N LEU A 10 12.72 12.76 2.31
CA LEU A 10 11.68 12.49 3.31
C LEU A 10 12.22 11.39 4.23
N ILE A 11 12.52 11.74 5.49
CA ILE A 11 13.04 10.78 6.48
C ILE A 11 11.88 9.97 7.05
N ASN A 12 11.92 8.66 6.90
CA ASN A 12 10.94 7.75 7.49
C ASN A 12 11.63 6.92 8.59
N SER A 13 11.46 7.26 9.86
CA SER A 13 10.67 8.30 10.50
C SER A 13 11.41 8.86 11.72
N ILE A 14 10.94 9.97 12.26
CA ILE A 14 11.42 10.55 13.53
C ILE A 14 10.30 10.44 14.56
N SER A 15 10.62 9.83 15.70
CA SER A 15 9.71 9.64 16.85
C SER A 15 10.25 10.40 18.08
N LEU A 16 9.48 10.41 19.18
CA LEU A 16 9.87 11.02 20.45
C LEU A 16 10.93 10.18 21.22
N GLU A 17 11.49 9.15 20.58
CA GLU A 17 12.62 8.42 21.13
C GLU A 17 13.84 9.35 21.23
N THR A 18 14.48 9.39 22.40
CA THR A 18 15.57 10.32 22.71
C THR A 18 16.65 10.35 21.64
N GLU A 19 17.10 9.18 21.17
CA GLU A 19 18.15 9.11 20.15
C GLU A 19 17.74 9.77 18.83
N LYS A 20 16.50 9.60 18.39
CA LYS A 20 15.99 10.18 17.15
C LYS A 20 15.78 11.68 17.27
N MET A 21 15.22 12.13 18.40
CA MET A 21 15.00 13.54 18.66
C MET A 21 16.30 14.34 18.74
N GLU A 22 17.32 13.79 19.38
CA GLU A 22 18.59 14.48 19.57
C GLU A 22 19.52 14.43 18.34
N LYS A 23 19.44 13.36 17.55
CA LYS A 23 20.36 13.15 16.42
C LYS A 23 19.71 13.40 15.07
N LEU A 24 18.53 12.82 14.81
CA LEU A 24 17.94 12.87 13.46
C LEU A 24 17.18 14.18 13.20
N LEU A 25 16.46 14.71 14.18
CA LEU A 25 15.69 15.93 13.96
C LEU A 25 16.57 17.15 13.64
N PRO A 26 17.70 17.39 14.38
CA PRO A 26 18.63 18.44 13.99
C PRO A 26 19.29 18.22 12.62
N LEU A 27 19.52 16.96 12.21
CA LEU A 27 20.02 16.66 10.88
C LEU A 27 18.99 16.95 9.79
N ALA A 28 17.71 16.63 10.04
CA ALA A 28 16.62 16.99 9.13
C ALA A 28 16.59 18.51 8.90
N ALA A 29 16.59 19.29 9.97
CA ALA A 29 16.64 20.75 9.92
C ALA A 29 17.87 21.26 9.17
N LYS A 30 19.06 20.73 9.48
CA LYS A 30 20.33 21.13 8.85
C LYS A 30 20.36 20.93 7.34
N TYR A 31 19.77 19.85 6.85
CA TYR A 31 19.80 19.50 5.41
C TYR A 31 18.49 19.87 4.66
N GLY A 32 17.56 20.57 5.30
CA GLY A 32 16.26 20.93 4.70
C GLY A 32 15.43 19.72 4.30
N ALA A 33 15.56 18.61 5.03
CA ALA A 33 14.81 17.40 4.76
C ALA A 33 13.41 17.49 5.39
N MET A 34 12.42 16.90 4.73
CA MET A 34 11.12 16.56 5.32
C MET A 34 11.25 15.33 6.20
N PHE A 35 10.33 15.14 7.13
CA PHE A 35 10.28 13.91 7.89
C PHE A 35 8.85 13.44 8.20
N ILE A 36 8.70 12.13 8.35
CA ILE A 36 7.50 11.50 8.88
C ILE A 36 7.63 11.52 10.40
N LEU A 37 6.70 12.24 11.04
CA LEU A 37 6.54 12.29 12.48
C LEU A 37 5.79 11.04 12.92
N LEU A 38 6.47 10.13 13.63
CA LEU A 38 5.90 8.90 14.14
C LEU A 38 5.58 9.07 15.63
N PRO A 39 4.31 8.99 16.06
CA PRO A 39 3.92 9.25 17.44
C PRO A 39 4.22 8.07 18.37
N LEU A 40 5.51 7.75 18.50
CA LEU A 40 6.11 6.78 19.42
C LEU A 40 7.06 7.49 20.36
N SER A 41 7.26 6.92 21.54
CA SER A 41 8.23 7.40 22.55
C SER A 41 9.14 6.27 23.05
N ASP A 42 10.09 6.58 23.91
CA ASP A 42 10.91 5.57 24.62
C ASP A 42 10.06 4.59 25.46
N ALA A 43 8.84 4.97 25.84
CA ALA A 43 7.87 4.07 26.49
C ALA A 43 7.17 3.11 25.52
N GLY A 44 7.38 3.24 24.21
CA GLY A 44 6.77 2.44 23.17
C GLY A 44 5.50 3.06 22.55
N LEU A 45 4.49 2.23 22.33
CA LEU A 45 3.21 2.65 21.75
C LEU A 45 2.42 3.53 22.73
N PRO A 46 1.79 4.62 22.24
CA PRO A 46 0.90 5.45 23.05
C PRO A 46 -0.32 4.64 23.51
N LYS A 47 -0.82 4.95 24.70
CA LYS A 47 -1.96 4.27 25.33
C LYS A 47 -3.29 4.58 24.64
N ASP A 48 -3.41 5.81 24.15
CA ASP A 48 -4.63 6.33 23.56
C ASP A 48 -4.35 7.48 22.57
N VAL A 49 -5.41 8.04 22.00
CA VAL A 49 -5.32 9.15 21.04
C VAL A 49 -4.79 10.43 21.69
N GLU A 50 -5.09 10.67 22.97
CA GLU A 50 -4.63 11.88 23.64
C GLU A 50 -3.11 11.84 23.86
N GLU A 51 -2.55 10.70 24.23
CA GLU A 51 -1.09 10.52 24.30
C GLU A 51 -0.44 10.66 22.91
N LYS A 52 -1.08 10.13 21.85
CA LYS A 52 -0.63 10.37 20.45
C LYS A 52 -0.55 11.87 20.14
N LYS A 53 -1.60 12.62 20.47
CA LYS A 53 -1.64 14.07 20.24
C LYS A 53 -0.54 14.81 21.00
N GLN A 54 -0.28 14.42 22.27
CA GLN A 54 0.79 15.00 23.07
C GLN A 54 2.17 14.75 22.44
N ILE A 55 2.44 13.52 21.98
CA ILE A 55 3.68 13.17 21.31
C ILE A 55 3.83 13.96 20.00
N ILE A 56 2.77 14.05 19.20
CA ILE A 56 2.75 14.81 17.96
C ILE A 56 3.10 16.27 18.24
N ASN A 57 2.46 16.91 19.22
CA ASN A 57 2.71 18.30 19.59
C ASN A 57 4.16 18.51 20.05
N THR A 58 4.67 17.61 20.88
CA THR A 58 6.05 17.72 21.40
C THR A 58 7.09 17.68 20.27
N ILE A 59 6.96 16.72 19.34
CA ILE A 59 7.88 16.62 18.21
C ILE A 59 7.72 17.82 17.26
N TYR A 60 6.48 18.20 16.97
CA TYR A 60 6.15 19.35 16.13
C TYR A 60 6.76 20.65 16.65
N ASP A 61 6.53 20.98 17.91
CA ASP A 61 7.05 22.21 18.53
C ASP A 61 8.58 22.21 18.54
N LYS A 62 9.20 21.05 18.80
CA LYS A 62 10.65 20.92 18.71
C LYS A 62 11.19 21.14 17.31
N ALA A 63 10.52 20.60 16.27
CA ALA A 63 10.90 20.83 14.87
C ALA A 63 10.86 22.32 14.51
N LEU A 64 9.77 23.00 14.85
CA LEU A 64 9.65 24.46 14.64
C LEU A 64 10.74 25.23 15.39
N SER A 65 11.08 24.85 16.62
CA SER A 65 12.16 25.49 17.40
C SER A 65 13.54 25.36 16.73
N LEU A 66 13.72 24.35 15.87
CA LEU A 66 14.94 24.15 15.08
C LEU A 66 14.90 24.86 13.72
N GLY A 67 13.85 25.65 13.46
CA GLY A 67 13.69 26.41 12.22
C GLY A 67 13.11 25.60 11.04
N MET A 68 12.55 24.44 11.29
CA MET A 68 11.83 23.67 10.26
C MET A 68 10.48 24.34 9.96
N ALA A 69 10.03 24.26 8.71
CA ALA A 69 8.74 24.75 8.30
C ALA A 69 7.62 23.72 8.61
N HIS A 70 6.38 24.22 8.69
CA HIS A 70 5.19 23.40 8.85
C HIS A 70 5.08 22.31 7.76
N GLU A 71 5.41 22.70 6.53
CA GLU A 71 5.36 21.87 5.33
C GLU A 71 6.42 20.78 5.28
N ASP A 72 7.40 20.79 6.21
CA ASP A 72 8.42 19.76 6.33
C ASP A 72 7.94 18.51 7.05
N ILE A 73 6.76 18.56 7.65
CA ILE A 73 6.28 17.56 8.61
C ILE A 73 5.07 16.83 8.05
N VAL A 74 5.16 15.49 8.00
CA VAL A 74 4.06 14.57 7.66
C VAL A 74 3.81 13.67 8.86
N VAL A 75 2.58 13.59 9.37
CA VAL A 75 2.29 12.82 10.58
C VAL A 75 1.85 11.40 10.23
N ASP A 76 2.50 10.39 10.80
CA ASP A 76 2.03 9.01 10.72
C ASP A 76 0.85 8.79 11.68
N GLY A 77 -0.27 8.30 11.13
CA GLY A 77 -1.46 7.96 11.92
C GLY A 77 -1.25 6.81 12.90
N LEU A 78 -0.10 6.13 12.83
CA LEU A 78 0.30 5.00 13.68
C LEU A 78 -0.77 3.90 13.69
N VAL A 79 -0.80 3.11 12.64
CA VAL A 79 -1.76 2.02 12.46
C VAL A 79 -1.31 0.78 13.22
N ALA A 80 -2.02 0.43 14.28
CA ALA A 80 -1.89 -0.87 14.94
C ALA A 80 -2.76 -1.93 14.24
N THR A 81 -2.50 -3.21 14.52
CA THR A 81 -3.35 -4.28 13.98
C THR A 81 -4.66 -4.40 14.75
N ILE A 82 -5.77 -4.54 14.04
CA ILE A 82 -7.10 -4.73 14.65
C ILE A 82 -7.18 -6.04 15.47
N GLY A 83 -6.33 -7.02 15.14
CA GLY A 83 -6.24 -8.26 15.91
C GLY A 83 -5.69 -8.08 17.33
N ALA A 84 -4.85 -7.08 17.57
CA ALA A 84 -4.31 -6.75 18.89
C ALA A 84 -5.12 -5.64 19.59
N ASN A 85 -5.67 -4.69 18.83
CA ASN A 85 -6.47 -3.58 19.35
C ASN A 85 -7.72 -3.40 18.48
N PRO A 86 -8.91 -3.81 18.94
CA PRO A 86 -10.17 -3.62 18.20
C PRO A 86 -10.50 -2.17 17.84
N LYS A 87 -9.92 -1.19 18.55
CA LYS A 87 -10.10 0.24 18.31
C LYS A 87 -9.03 0.84 17.38
N ALA A 88 -8.05 0.05 16.91
CA ALA A 88 -6.90 0.54 16.13
C ALA A 88 -7.28 1.43 14.94
N ALA A 89 -8.32 1.05 14.20
CA ALA A 89 -8.81 1.85 13.07
C ALA A 89 -9.39 3.19 13.54
N ILE A 90 -10.22 3.18 14.56
CA ILE A 90 -10.87 4.38 15.12
C ILE A 90 -9.81 5.36 15.64
N GLU A 91 -8.86 4.87 16.44
CA GLU A 91 -7.77 5.69 16.96
C GLU A 91 -6.89 6.31 15.85
N CYS A 92 -6.66 5.56 14.76
CA CYS A 92 -5.97 6.10 13.60
C CYS A 92 -6.79 7.19 12.90
N TYR A 93 -8.10 6.98 12.70
CA TYR A 93 -8.98 7.98 12.09
C TYR A 93 -9.08 9.26 12.90
N GLU A 94 -9.16 9.16 14.22
CA GLU A 94 -9.18 10.32 15.13
C GLU A 94 -7.84 11.08 15.07
N THR A 95 -6.71 10.37 14.99
CA THR A 95 -5.39 10.99 14.80
C THR A 95 -5.29 11.74 13.47
N ILE A 96 -5.76 11.12 12.37
CA ILE A 96 -5.79 11.74 11.04
C ILE A 96 -6.68 12.99 11.05
N ALA A 97 -7.88 12.89 11.62
CA ALA A 97 -8.81 14.04 11.72
C ALA A 97 -8.21 15.18 12.55
N TYR A 98 -7.60 14.88 13.68
CA TYR A 98 -6.87 15.88 14.49
C TYR A 98 -5.79 16.60 13.69
N CYS A 99 -4.94 15.85 12.97
CA CYS A 99 -3.89 16.45 12.15
C CYS A 99 -4.45 17.33 11.04
N LYS A 100 -5.53 16.89 10.36
CA LYS A 100 -6.19 17.67 9.31
C LYS A 100 -6.88 18.93 9.86
N ASP A 101 -7.72 18.76 10.88
CA ASP A 101 -8.67 19.78 11.28
C ASP A 101 -8.05 20.82 12.22
N GLU A 102 -7.19 20.40 13.14
CA GLU A 102 -6.58 21.26 14.13
C GLU A 102 -5.17 21.70 13.76
N LYS A 103 -4.33 20.78 13.30
CA LYS A 103 -2.91 21.07 13.00
C LYS A 103 -2.66 21.51 11.56
N LYS A 104 -3.58 21.23 10.63
CA LYS A 104 -3.44 21.46 9.18
C LYS A 104 -2.21 20.72 8.58
N LEU A 105 -1.83 19.60 9.17
CA LEU A 105 -0.69 18.78 8.76
C LEU A 105 -1.12 17.64 7.84
N PRO A 106 -0.33 17.34 6.80
CA PRO A 106 -0.53 16.14 6.00
C PRO A 106 -0.28 14.88 6.85
N THR A 107 -0.97 13.80 6.48
CA THR A 107 -0.89 12.53 7.20
C THR A 107 -0.51 11.38 6.29
N ILE A 108 0.17 10.40 6.85
CA ILE A 108 0.56 9.15 6.18
C ILE A 108 0.24 7.97 7.09
N CYS A 109 0.03 6.78 6.53
CA CYS A 109 -0.02 5.56 7.31
C CYS A 109 0.51 4.35 6.54
N GLY A 110 1.11 3.40 7.27
CA GLY A 110 1.44 2.06 6.80
C GLY A 110 0.18 1.21 6.75
N LEU A 111 -0.50 1.19 5.60
CA LEU A 111 -1.86 0.68 5.44
C LEU A 111 -2.02 -0.78 5.88
N SER A 112 -1.09 -1.64 5.50
CA SER A 112 -1.19 -3.10 5.71
C SER A 112 -1.14 -3.53 7.17
N ASN A 113 -0.73 -2.65 8.08
CA ASN A 113 -0.64 -2.97 9.51
C ASN A 113 -2.02 -3.27 10.10
N ILE A 114 -3.07 -2.58 9.64
CA ILE A 114 -4.43 -2.74 10.18
C ILE A 114 -4.92 -4.19 10.11
N SER A 115 -4.57 -4.91 9.06
CA SER A 115 -5.06 -6.26 8.78
C SER A 115 -4.04 -7.36 9.10
N PHE A 116 -2.94 -7.03 9.79
CA PHE A 116 -1.91 -8.03 10.09
C PHE A 116 -2.48 -9.23 10.85
N GLY A 117 -2.20 -10.45 10.36
CA GLY A 117 -2.71 -11.70 10.93
C GLY A 117 -4.14 -12.08 10.51
N LEU A 118 -4.85 -11.25 9.74
CA LEU A 118 -6.19 -11.58 9.25
C LEU A 118 -6.16 -12.33 7.91
N PRO A 119 -7.14 -13.17 7.61
CA PRO A 119 -7.36 -13.68 6.26
C PRO A 119 -7.90 -12.57 5.34
N GLU A 120 -7.81 -12.76 4.02
CA GLU A 120 -8.39 -11.88 3.00
C GLU A 120 -8.13 -10.39 3.25
N ARG A 121 -6.90 -10.06 3.60
CA ARG A 121 -6.44 -8.74 4.03
C ARG A 121 -6.80 -7.59 3.09
N MET A 122 -6.97 -7.90 1.80
CA MET A 122 -7.29 -6.92 0.76
C MET A 122 -8.58 -6.16 1.08
N TYR A 123 -9.61 -6.84 1.50
CA TYR A 123 -10.89 -6.20 1.81
C TYR A 123 -10.79 -5.26 3.00
N VAL A 124 -10.09 -5.69 4.07
CA VAL A 124 -9.86 -4.86 5.26
C VAL A 124 -9.00 -3.64 4.91
N ASN A 125 -7.92 -3.83 4.17
CA ASN A 125 -7.04 -2.74 3.74
C ASN A 125 -7.78 -1.71 2.87
N THR A 126 -8.61 -2.18 1.93
CA THR A 126 -9.38 -1.32 1.03
C THR A 126 -10.43 -0.51 1.79
N ALA A 127 -11.20 -1.15 2.66
CA ALA A 127 -12.18 -0.47 3.51
C ALA A 127 -11.51 0.55 4.44
N PHE A 128 -10.41 0.17 5.09
CA PHE A 128 -9.65 1.05 5.96
C PHE A 128 -9.12 2.28 5.21
N LEU A 129 -8.56 2.09 4.00
CA LEU A 129 -8.07 3.19 3.17
C LEU A 129 -9.18 4.18 2.84
N THR A 130 -10.34 3.70 2.35
CA THR A 130 -11.49 4.54 2.01
C THR A 130 -11.95 5.39 3.20
N MET A 131 -12.08 4.76 4.38
CA MET A 131 -12.46 5.46 5.60
C MET A 131 -11.40 6.47 6.06
N ALA A 132 -10.11 6.13 5.95
CA ALA A 132 -9.00 7.02 6.30
C ALA A 132 -8.94 8.24 5.35
N ILE A 133 -9.15 8.06 4.04
CA ILE A 133 -9.24 9.15 3.06
C ILE A 133 -10.38 10.10 3.42
N CYS A 134 -11.55 9.57 3.79
CA CYS A 134 -12.69 10.36 4.26
C CYS A 134 -12.34 11.21 5.50
N LYS A 135 -11.48 10.70 6.38
CA LYS A 135 -10.98 11.43 7.57
C LYS A 135 -9.86 12.43 7.26
N GLY A 136 -9.31 12.42 6.06
CA GLY A 136 -8.31 13.38 5.61
C GLY A 136 -6.91 12.82 5.42
N LEU A 137 -6.76 11.50 5.31
CA LEU A 137 -5.48 10.90 4.94
C LEU A 137 -4.99 11.46 3.60
N THR A 138 -3.71 11.88 3.56
CA THR A 138 -3.09 12.49 2.37
C THR A 138 -2.19 11.52 1.63
N MET A 139 -1.55 10.60 2.34
CA MET A 139 -0.61 9.61 1.78
C MET A 139 -0.80 8.24 2.44
N ALA A 140 -0.45 7.18 1.70
CA ALA A 140 -0.43 5.83 2.24
C ALA A 140 0.81 5.07 1.76
N ILE A 141 1.43 4.32 2.66
CA ILE A 141 2.43 3.31 2.30
C ILE A 141 1.64 2.02 2.01
N ALA A 142 1.51 1.70 0.73
CA ALA A 142 0.69 0.59 0.27
C ALA A 142 1.28 -0.03 -1.00
N ASN A 143 0.80 -1.21 -1.39
CA ASN A 143 1.21 -1.85 -2.64
C ASN A 143 0.36 -1.30 -3.81
N PRO A 144 0.93 -0.53 -4.74
CA PRO A 144 0.19 0.06 -5.85
C PRO A 144 -0.27 -0.97 -6.91
N SER A 145 0.28 -2.20 -6.87
CA SER A 145 -0.16 -3.28 -7.76
C SER A 145 -1.50 -3.92 -7.33
N GLN A 146 -2.03 -3.54 -6.17
CA GLN A 146 -3.34 -4.01 -5.71
C GLN A 146 -4.46 -3.20 -6.38
N GLU A 147 -5.02 -3.74 -7.47
CA GLU A 147 -6.01 -3.05 -8.30
C GLU A 147 -7.22 -2.57 -7.50
N LEU A 148 -7.81 -3.45 -6.66
CA LEU A 148 -8.97 -3.10 -5.83
C LEU A 148 -8.67 -1.92 -4.90
N LEU A 149 -7.51 -1.94 -4.24
CA LEU A 149 -7.08 -0.89 -3.33
C LEU A 149 -6.92 0.45 -4.05
N MET A 150 -6.23 0.44 -5.19
CA MET A 150 -6.00 1.64 -5.98
C MET A 150 -7.30 2.19 -6.57
N ASN A 151 -8.19 1.33 -7.08
CA ASN A 151 -9.47 1.76 -7.61
C ASN A 151 -10.36 2.40 -6.53
N ALA A 152 -10.34 1.84 -5.30
CA ALA A 152 -11.03 2.44 -4.17
C ALA A 152 -10.45 3.81 -3.78
N ALA A 153 -9.14 4.01 -3.86
CA ALA A 153 -8.52 5.31 -3.59
C ALA A 153 -8.99 6.38 -4.59
N PHE A 154 -8.91 6.11 -5.90
CA PHE A 154 -9.38 7.05 -6.93
C PHE A 154 -10.88 7.34 -6.82
N ALA A 155 -11.68 6.31 -6.55
CA ALA A 155 -13.12 6.48 -6.33
C ALA A 155 -13.42 7.34 -5.09
N SER A 156 -12.64 7.17 -4.01
CA SER A 156 -12.80 7.95 -2.78
C SER A 156 -12.47 9.42 -3.01
N ASP A 157 -11.42 9.72 -3.77
CA ASP A 157 -11.05 11.10 -4.10
C ASP A 157 -12.15 11.79 -4.95
N MET A 158 -12.72 11.06 -5.92
CA MET A 158 -13.83 11.55 -6.73
C MET A 158 -15.09 11.83 -5.89
N LEU A 159 -15.43 10.92 -4.95
CA LEU A 159 -16.58 11.10 -4.05
C LEU A 159 -16.40 12.26 -3.06
N LEU A 160 -15.17 12.66 -2.80
CA LEU A 160 -14.84 13.81 -1.95
C LEU A 160 -14.65 15.11 -2.73
N ASP A 161 -14.97 15.12 -4.02
CA ASP A 161 -14.87 16.30 -4.89
C ASP A 161 -13.45 16.95 -4.84
N ARG A 162 -12.41 16.11 -4.85
CA ARG A 162 -11.02 16.60 -4.89
C ARG A 162 -10.71 17.16 -6.29
N PRO A 163 -9.85 18.17 -6.39
CA PRO A 163 -9.48 18.74 -7.69
C PRO A 163 -9.03 17.67 -8.67
N ASP A 164 -9.56 17.68 -9.89
CA ASP A 164 -9.23 16.78 -11.03
C ASP A 164 -9.45 15.28 -10.76
N SER A 165 -10.14 14.92 -9.69
CA SER A 165 -10.33 13.53 -9.28
C SER A 165 -11.27 12.74 -10.21
N ASP A 166 -12.23 13.39 -10.84
CA ASP A 166 -13.12 12.82 -11.85
C ASP A 166 -12.34 12.43 -13.11
N ILE A 167 -11.47 13.32 -13.59
CA ILE A 167 -10.59 13.07 -14.73
C ILE A 167 -9.62 11.92 -14.40
N ALA A 168 -8.97 11.98 -13.25
CA ALA A 168 -8.02 10.94 -12.81
C ALA A 168 -8.70 9.56 -12.67
N TYR A 169 -9.94 9.52 -12.18
CA TYR A 169 -10.71 8.29 -12.09
C TYR A 169 -11.07 7.73 -13.48
N ILE A 170 -11.58 8.56 -14.39
CA ILE A 170 -11.96 8.16 -15.75
C ILE A 170 -10.74 7.64 -16.52
N GLU A 171 -9.62 8.36 -16.50
CA GLU A 171 -8.37 7.96 -17.16
C GLU A 171 -7.88 6.60 -16.64
N ARG A 172 -7.91 6.40 -15.32
CA ARG A 172 -7.53 5.12 -14.74
C ARG A 172 -8.43 3.99 -15.18
N MET A 173 -9.76 4.17 -15.17
CA MET A 173 -10.71 3.13 -15.58
C MET A 173 -10.60 2.81 -17.06
N SER A 174 -10.41 3.82 -17.91
CA SER A 174 -10.18 3.64 -19.35
C SER A 174 -8.93 2.81 -19.62
N ARG A 175 -7.82 3.15 -18.97
CA ARG A 175 -6.56 2.39 -19.12
C ARG A 175 -6.72 0.93 -18.66
N LEU A 176 -7.39 0.68 -17.55
CA LEU A 176 -7.63 -0.69 -17.06
C LEU A 176 -8.52 -1.49 -18.03
N ALA A 177 -9.51 -0.84 -18.64
CA ALA A 177 -10.34 -1.48 -19.67
C ALA A 177 -9.53 -1.84 -20.92
N GLU A 178 -8.64 -0.95 -21.36
CA GLU A 178 -7.73 -1.20 -22.50
C GLU A 178 -6.75 -2.35 -22.20
N GLU A 179 -6.14 -2.36 -21.01
CA GLU A 179 -5.23 -3.43 -20.56
C GLU A 179 -5.94 -4.79 -20.54
N LYS A 180 -7.17 -4.85 -20.03
CA LYS A 180 -8.00 -6.08 -20.01
C LYS A 180 -8.35 -6.54 -21.42
N ALA A 181 -8.77 -5.63 -22.29
CA ALA A 181 -9.10 -5.96 -23.69
C ALA A 181 -7.88 -6.47 -24.47
N GLN A 182 -6.69 -5.88 -24.27
CA GLN A 182 -5.44 -6.35 -24.86
C GLN A 182 -5.09 -7.75 -24.37
N TYR A 183 -5.23 -7.99 -23.05
CA TYR A 183 -4.96 -9.31 -22.46
C TYR A 183 -5.89 -10.38 -23.03
N GLU A 184 -7.20 -10.12 -23.11
CA GLU A 184 -8.17 -11.03 -23.72
C GLU A 184 -7.85 -11.32 -25.19
N THR A 185 -7.44 -10.29 -25.95
CA THR A 185 -7.06 -10.45 -27.38
C THR A 185 -5.82 -11.33 -27.54
N VAL A 186 -4.84 -11.23 -26.64
CA VAL A 186 -3.63 -12.07 -26.67
C VAL A 186 -3.96 -13.52 -26.31
N VAL A 187 -4.84 -13.73 -25.35
CA VAL A 187 -5.28 -15.08 -24.94
C VAL A 187 -6.05 -15.75 -26.07
N VAL A 188 -6.98 -15.04 -26.73
CA VAL A 188 -7.75 -15.57 -27.85
C VAL A 188 -6.84 -15.90 -29.06
N LYS A 189 -5.89 -15.03 -29.43
CA LYS A 189 -4.94 -15.29 -30.52
C LYS A 189 -4.02 -16.48 -30.25
N LYS A 190 -3.66 -16.73 -28.97
CA LYS A 190 -2.91 -17.94 -28.64
C LYS A 190 -3.75 -19.20 -28.80
N SER A 191 -5.04 -19.17 -28.48
CA SER A 191 -5.94 -20.31 -28.65
C SER A 191 -6.21 -20.62 -30.13
N ASP A 192 -6.30 -19.61 -31.00
CA ASP A 192 -6.56 -19.79 -32.44
C ASP A 192 -5.30 -20.27 -33.20
N ASN A 193 -4.10 -19.89 -32.78
CA ASN A 193 -2.85 -20.37 -33.38
C ASN A 193 -2.52 -21.82 -32.98
N ASP A 194 -2.95 -22.30 -31.82
CA ASP A 194 -2.79 -23.69 -31.42
C ASP A 194 -3.81 -24.64 -32.14
N ALA A 195 -4.92 -24.11 -32.67
CA ALA A 195 -5.91 -24.88 -33.43
C ALA A 195 -5.51 -25.20 -34.87
N SER A 196 -4.48 -24.54 -35.44
CA SER A 196 -4.06 -24.71 -36.85
C SER A 196 -2.78 -25.52 -37.07
N ALA A 197 -2.15 -26.04 -36.01
CA ALA A 197 -0.94 -26.86 -36.08
C ALA A 197 -1.05 -28.06 -35.12
N SER A 198 -1.68 -29.13 -35.55
CA SER A 198 -1.24 -30.51 -35.42
C SER A 198 -2.38 -31.51 -35.30
N ASN A 199 -2.46 -32.37 -36.28
CA ASN A 199 -2.89 -33.76 -36.10
C ASN A 199 -1.81 -34.45 -35.26
N GLY A 200 -2.02 -34.50 -33.94
CA GLY A 200 -1.14 -35.18 -32.99
C GLY A 200 -1.78 -35.16 -31.61
N THR A 201 -2.43 -36.28 -31.28
CA THR A 201 -2.99 -36.56 -29.96
C THR A 201 -1.98 -36.35 -28.84
N CYS A 202 -2.09 -35.25 -28.07
CA CYS A 202 -1.55 -35.12 -26.72
C CYS A 202 -2.32 -34.05 -25.94
N ALA A 203 -2.98 -34.48 -24.90
CA ALA A 203 -3.54 -33.81 -23.72
C ALA A 203 -3.45 -32.27 -23.65
N ALA A 204 -4.32 -31.57 -24.35
CA ALA A 204 -4.48 -30.10 -24.27
C ALA A 204 -5.14 -29.63 -22.95
N GLY A 205 -5.58 -30.55 -22.09
CA GLY A 205 -6.29 -30.21 -20.85
C GLY A 205 -5.41 -29.86 -19.65
N SER A 206 -4.10 -30.20 -19.67
CA SER A 206 -3.26 -30.06 -18.46
C SER A 206 -2.57 -28.70 -18.35
N LYS A 207 -2.20 -28.06 -19.46
CA LYS A 207 -1.52 -26.74 -19.46
C LYS A 207 -2.44 -25.62 -18.97
N ASP A 208 -3.70 -25.67 -19.32
CA ASP A 208 -4.71 -24.72 -18.86
C ASP A 208 -5.01 -24.86 -17.37
N ALA A 209 -4.94 -26.07 -16.81
CA ALA A 209 -5.18 -26.32 -15.39
C ALA A 209 -4.12 -25.72 -14.46
N VAL A 210 -2.83 -25.79 -14.84
CA VAL A 210 -1.73 -25.13 -14.07
C VAL A 210 -1.88 -23.60 -14.13
N PHE A 211 -2.11 -23.05 -15.31
CA PHE A 211 -2.31 -21.62 -15.50
C PHE A 211 -3.49 -21.09 -14.66
N GLN A 212 -4.63 -21.79 -14.66
CA GLN A 212 -5.80 -21.43 -13.86
C GLN A 212 -5.53 -21.56 -12.35
N ALA A 213 -4.77 -22.55 -11.91
CA ALA A 213 -4.39 -22.70 -10.50
C ALA A 213 -3.46 -21.58 -10.03
N VAL A 214 -2.53 -21.11 -10.90
CA VAL A 214 -1.64 -19.97 -10.64
C VAL A 214 -2.45 -18.68 -10.53
N LEU A 215 -3.34 -18.41 -11.48
CA LEU A 215 -4.21 -17.23 -11.47
C LEU A 215 -5.08 -17.14 -10.21
N LYS A 216 -5.58 -18.28 -9.73
CA LYS A 216 -6.41 -18.36 -8.52
C LYS A 216 -5.60 -18.37 -7.22
N GLY A 217 -4.26 -18.39 -7.30
CA GLY A 217 -3.38 -18.42 -6.13
C GLY A 217 -3.49 -19.70 -5.28
N ASN A 218 -4.03 -20.80 -5.85
CA ASN A 218 -4.25 -22.05 -5.14
C ASN A 218 -2.99 -22.91 -5.14
N LYS A 219 -2.12 -22.71 -4.14
CA LYS A 219 -0.82 -23.41 -4.01
C LYS A 219 -0.93 -24.93 -4.00
N GLY A 220 -1.99 -25.49 -3.41
CA GLY A 220 -2.20 -26.95 -3.36
C GLY A 220 -2.44 -27.51 -4.76
N SER A 221 -3.38 -26.94 -5.49
CA SER A 221 -3.71 -27.36 -6.86
C SER A 221 -2.54 -27.21 -7.83
N ILE A 222 -1.71 -26.15 -7.67
CA ILE A 222 -0.53 -25.94 -8.52
C ILE A 222 0.43 -27.11 -8.38
N ILE A 223 0.73 -27.54 -7.15
CA ILE A 223 1.66 -28.64 -6.88
C ILE A 223 1.16 -29.95 -7.49
N ASP A 224 -0.11 -30.24 -7.36
CA ASP A 224 -0.71 -31.49 -7.85
C ASP A 224 -0.76 -31.52 -9.38
N GLU A 225 -1.15 -30.40 -10.02
CA GLU A 225 -1.19 -30.31 -11.48
C GLU A 225 0.22 -30.34 -12.10
N VAL A 226 1.21 -29.66 -11.50
CA VAL A 226 2.61 -29.74 -11.95
C VAL A 226 3.16 -31.16 -11.83
N LYS A 227 2.91 -31.88 -10.72
CA LYS A 227 3.31 -33.28 -10.56
C LYS A 227 2.67 -34.17 -11.62
N LYS A 228 1.40 -33.95 -11.92
CA LYS A 228 0.68 -34.68 -12.95
C LYS A 228 1.29 -34.43 -14.33
N MET A 229 1.57 -33.18 -14.69
CA MET A 229 2.21 -32.85 -15.97
C MET A 229 3.60 -33.51 -16.11
N LEU A 230 4.40 -33.51 -15.04
CA LEU A 230 5.71 -34.17 -15.04
C LEU A 230 5.57 -35.68 -15.19
N SER A 231 4.55 -36.31 -14.56
CA SER A 231 4.28 -37.72 -14.71
C SER A 231 3.79 -38.11 -16.12
N ASP A 232 3.10 -37.20 -16.78
CA ASP A 232 2.63 -37.32 -18.17
C ASP A 232 3.73 -37.02 -19.22
N GLY A 233 4.97 -36.74 -18.75
CA GLY A 233 6.16 -36.57 -19.58
C GLY A 233 6.47 -35.13 -20.05
N ALA A 234 5.80 -34.13 -19.54
CA ALA A 234 6.12 -32.72 -19.81
C ALA A 234 7.50 -32.35 -19.21
N LYS A 235 8.29 -31.56 -19.94
CA LYS A 235 9.56 -31.06 -19.44
C LYS A 235 9.36 -29.85 -18.54
N PRO A 236 10.21 -29.64 -17.49
CA PRO A 236 10.12 -28.49 -16.61
C PRO A 236 10.06 -27.14 -17.32
N ASP A 237 10.88 -26.97 -18.36
CA ASP A 237 10.91 -25.71 -19.15
C ASP A 237 9.60 -25.45 -19.92
N GLU A 238 8.88 -26.50 -20.30
CA GLU A 238 7.56 -26.37 -20.94
C GLU A 238 6.46 -26.00 -19.96
N ILE A 239 6.65 -26.25 -18.67
CA ILE A 239 5.71 -25.89 -17.61
C ILE A 239 5.92 -24.43 -17.17
N ILE A 240 7.19 -23.97 -17.15
CA ILE A 240 7.56 -22.63 -16.66
C ILE A 240 7.33 -21.54 -17.72
N ASN A 241 7.53 -21.84 -19.02
CA ASN A 241 7.50 -20.88 -20.12
C ASN A 241 6.12 -20.80 -20.84
N ASN A 242 5.10 -21.36 -20.25
CA ASN A 242 3.70 -21.22 -20.64
C ASN A 242 2.94 -20.52 -19.51
#